data_3ead1883644e4f88fed77bab58fad3d1
#
_entry.id   3ead1883644e4f88fed77bab58fad3d1
#
_cell.length_a   1.000
_cell.length_b   1.000
_cell.length_c   1.000
_cell.angle_alpha   90.00
_cell.angle_beta   90.00
_cell.angle_gamma   90.00
#
_symmetry.space_group_name_H-M   'P 1'
#
loop_
_entity.id
_entity.type
_entity.pdbx_description
1 polymer ?
#
loop_
_entity_poly.entity_id
_entity_poly.type
_entity_poly.pdbx_seq_one_letter_code
_entity_poly.pdbx_strand_id
1 'polypeptide(L)'
;VAKDENEEPFTYIKEYVYSTNQAWDYIYERLYDKDSKLCYFVRHYNTYNSGCAEVAFEQSEYFFDSANQLIKKTYSIYDSNNTPLDYDACWMEREAYEKYSTFQEFIQHNPIPIVE
;
A
#
# COMPACT_ATOMS: atom_id res chain seq x y z
N VAL A 1 10.06 -20.97 7.12
CA VAL A 1 8.95 -21.80 6.73
C VAL A 1 9.33 -22.66 5.54
N ALA A 2 9.17 -23.95 5.69
CA ALA A 2 9.39 -24.85 4.58
C ALA A 2 8.33 -24.59 3.52
N LYS A 3 8.77 -24.38 2.31
CA LYS A 3 7.87 -24.12 1.19
C LYS A 3 7.60 -25.43 0.47
N ASP A 4 6.33 -25.66 0.16
CA ASP A 4 5.97 -26.76 -0.71
C ASP A 4 6.65 -26.54 -2.06
N GLU A 5 7.32 -27.51 -2.60
CA GLU A 5 8.01 -27.33 -3.87
C GLU A 5 7.09 -27.05 -5.03
N ASN A 6 5.78 -27.25 -4.85
CA ASN A 6 4.77 -26.91 -5.84
C ASN A 6 4.19 -25.50 -5.65
N GLU A 7 4.57 -24.81 -4.58
CA GLU A 7 4.10 -23.47 -4.32
C GLU A 7 4.87 -22.45 -5.15
N GLU A 8 4.14 -21.46 -5.63
CA GLU A 8 4.74 -20.32 -6.31
C GLU A 8 5.41 -19.40 -5.30
N PRO A 9 6.66 -19.00 -5.52
CA PRO A 9 7.34 -18.10 -4.60
C PRO A 9 6.86 -16.67 -4.75
N PHE A 10 5.98 -16.23 -3.85
CA PHE A 10 5.54 -14.85 -3.79
C PHE A 10 6.38 -14.09 -2.78
N THR A 11 6.62 -12.82 -3.04
CA THR A 11 7.31 -11.93 -2.12
C THR A 11 6.34 -10.88 -1.63
N TYR A 12 6.13 -10.82 -0.32
CA TYR A 12 5.26 -9.84 0.31
C TYR A 12 6.10 -8.82 1.08
N ILE A 13 5.82 -7.54 0.87
CA ILE A 13 6.53 -6.45 1.53
C ILE A 13 5.52 -5.50 2.15
N LYS A 14 5.72 -5.18 3.42
CA LYS A 14 4.91 -4.19 4.13
C LYS A 14 5.82 -3.07 4.59
N GLU A 15 5.45 -1.85 4.25
CA GLU A 15 6.26 -0.66 4.52
C GLU A 15 5.44 0.33 5.33
N TYR A 16 6.04 0.88 6.40
CA TYR A 16 5.40 1.89 7.25
C TYR A 16 6.11 3.22 7.09
N VAL A 17 5.33 4.28 6.91
CA VAL A 17 5.84 5.64 6.83
C VAL A 17 5.05 6.49 7.83
N TYR A 18 5.74 7.11 8.79
CA TYR A 18 5.11 7.89 9.85
C TYR A 18 5.50 9.33 9.76
N SER A 19 4.59 10.23 10.18
CA SER A 19 4.98 11.59 10.47
C SER A 19 5.66 11.65 11.84
N THR A 20 6.57 12.60 12.03
CA THR A 20 7.27 12.75 13.31
C THR A 20 6.35 13.21 14.43
N ASN A 21 5.27 13.91 14.09
CA ASN A 21 4.29 14.40 15.06
C ASN A 21 3.09 13.47 15.22
N GLN A 22 3.12 12.29 14.57
CA GLN A 22 2.07 11.28 14.63
C GLN A 22 0.71 11.78 14.12
N ALA A 23 0.72 12.79 13.24
CA ALA A 23 -0.52 13.32 12.67
C ALA A 23 -1.06 12.44 11.55
N TRP A 24 -0.21 11.63 10.94
CA TRP A 24 -0.61 10.72 9.87
C TRP A 24 0.40 9.57 9.74
N ASP A 25 -0.06 8.50 9.10
CA ASP A 25 0.83 7.43 8.66
C ASP A 25 0.34 6.83 7.35
N TYR A 26 1.27 6.19 6.66
CA TYR A 26 0.99 5.41 5.46
C TYR A 26 1.46 3.99 5.67
N ILE A 27 0.69 3.04 5.16
CA ILE A 27 1.09 1.65 5.13
C ILE A 27 0.97 1.20 3.69
N TYR A 28 2.08 0.74 3.12
CA TYR A 28 2.10 0.20 1.76
C TYR A 28 2.34 -1.29 1.83
N GLU A 29 1.54 -2.06 1.11
CA GLU A 29 1.72 -3.51 1.03
C GLU A 29 1.85 -3.88 -0.43
N ARG A 30 2.86 -4.66 -0.75
CA ARG A 30 3.16 -5.09 -2.11
C ARG A 30 3.31 -6.60 -2.12
N LEU A 31 2.69 -7.23 -3.12
CA LEU A 31 2.84 -8.66 -3.36
C LEU A 31 3.39 -8.84 -4.76
N TYR A 32 4.55 -9.46 -4.85
CA TYR A 32 5.21 -9.78 -6.12
C TYR A 32 5.06 -11.25 -6.41
N ASP A 33 4.74 -11.60 -7.66
CA ASP A 33 4.57 -12.99 -8.06
C ASP A 33 5.91 -13.69 -8.26
N LYS A 34 5.87 -14.94 -8.72
CA LYS A 34 7.07 -15.75 -8.92
C LYS A 34 8.03 -15.16 -9.94
N ASP A 35 7.53 -14.31 -10.84
CA ASP A 35 8.35 -13.63 -11.84
C ASP A 35 8.78 -12.25 -11.37
N SER A 36 8.61 -11.97 -10.07
CA SER A 36 8.98 -10.71 -9.44
C SER A 36 8.18 -9.52 -9.97
N LYS A 37 6.98 -9.75 -10.46
CA LYS A 37 6.08 -8.71 -10.95
C LYS A 37 5.02 -8.39 -9.91
N LEU A 38 4.73 -7.11 -9.76
CA LEU A 38 3.71 -6.66 -8.81
C LEU A 38 2.34 -7.17 -9.27
N CYS A 39 1.67 -7.93 -8.39
CA CYS A 39 0.32 -8.44 -8.66
C CYS A 39 -0.72 -7.83 -7.74
N TYR A 40 -0.31 -7.26 -6.60
CA TYR A 40 -1.21 -6.61 -5.66
C TYR A 40 -0.47 -5.49 -4.94
N PHE A 41 -1.13 -4.34 -4.83
CA PHE A 41 -0.60 -3.19 -4.10
C PHE A 41 -1.74 -2.55 -3.34
N VAL A 42 -1.53 -2.26 -2.06
CA VAL A 42 -2.50 -1.50 -1.27
C VAL A 42 -1.78 -0.38 -0.55
N ARG A 43 -2.45 0.76 -0.52
CA ARG A 43 -2.01 1.95 0.18
C ARG A 43 -3.06 2.30 1.22
N HIS A 44 -2.64 2.35 2.48
CA HIS A 44 -3.45 2.82 3.57
C HIS A 44 -2.92 4.19 3.99
N TYR A 45 -3.80 5.15 4.09
CA TYR A 45 -3.44 6.48 4.57
C TYR A 45 -4.37 6.82 5.73
N ASN A 46 -3.80 6.99 6.91
CA ASN A 46 -4.54 7.30 8.12
C ASN A 46 -4.12 8.69 8.57
N THR A 47 -5.09 9.58 8.81
CA THR A 47 -4.77 10.95 9.19
C THR A 47 -5.77 11.50 10.20
N TYR A 48 -5.26 12.32 11.11
CA TYR A 48 -6.05 13.07 12.06
C TYR A 48 -6.37 14.49 11.53
N ASN A 49 -5.97 14.79 10.31
CA ASN A 49 -6.12 16.13 9.73
C ASN A 49 -6.77 16.03 8.37
N SER A 50 -7.99 15.52 8.34
CA SER A 50 -8.68 15.24 7.08
C SER A 50 -9.60 16.36 6.62
N GLY A 51 -10.00 17.25 7.51
CA GLY A 51 -10.99 18.30 7.18
C GLY A 51 -12.41 17.80 7.11
N CYS A 52 -12.65 16.48 7.15
CA CYS A 52 -14.01 15.92 7.08
C CYS A 52 -14.37 15.06 8.28
N ALA A 53 -13.41 14.68 9.08
CA ALA A 53 -13.62 13.90 10.28
C ALA A 53 -12.42 14.05 11.19
N GLU A 54 -12.57 13.65 12.44
CA GLU A 54 -11.48 13.67 13.41
C GLU A 54 -10.35 12.75 12.99
N VAL A 55 -10.72 11.55 12.48
CA VAL A 55 -9.77 10.59 11.92
C VAL A 55 -10.35 10.08 10.60
N ALA A 56 -9.53 10.00 9.59
CA ALA A 56 -9.91 9.42 8.30
C ALA A 56 -8.96 8.28 7.96
N PHE A 57 -9.54 7.15 7.51
CA PHE A 57 -8.83 5.97 7.07
C PHE A 57 -9.11 5.77 5.59
N GLU A 58 -8.11 6.01 4.76
CA GLU A 58 -8.23 5.90 3.31
C GLU A 58 -7.48 4.66 2.83
N GLN A 59 -8.08 3.89 1.93
CA GLN A 59 -7.46 2.70 1.38
C GLN A 59 -7.66 2.65 -0.12
N SER A 60 -6.57 2.38 -0.84
CA SER A 60 -6.61 2.14 -2.28
C SER A 60 -5.95 0.81 -2.56
N GLU A 61 -6.66 -0.08 -3.26
CA GLU A 61 -6.13 -1.40 -3.65
C GLU A 61 -6.02 -1.47 -5.16
N TYR A 62 -4.94 -2.08 -5.63
CA TYR A 62 -4.66 -2.25 -7.04
C TYR A 62 -4.31 -3.70 -7.32
N PHE A 63 -4.98 -4.30 -8.30
CA PHE A 63 -4.76 -5.69 -8.69
C PHE A 63 -4.23 -5.72 -10.13
N PHE A 64 -3.18 -6.49 -10.35
CA PHE A 64 -2.52 -6.58 -11.65
C PHE A 64 -2.48 -8.02 -12.13
N ASP A 65 -2.53 -8.21 -13.45
CA ASP A 65 -2.38 -9.53 -14.05
C ASP A 65 -0.91 -9.88 -14.26
N SER A 66 -0.65 -11.05 -14.85
CA SER A 66 0.73 -11.52 -15.08
C SER A 66 1.50 -10.67 -16.08
N ALA A 67 0.80 -9.87 -16.89
CA ALA A 67 1.41 -8.91 -17.80
C ALA A 67 1.61 -7.54 -17.16
N ASN A 68 1.39 -7.44 -15.85
CA ASN A 68 1.54 -6.20 -15.10
C ASN A 68 0.53 -5.12 -15.49
N GLN A 69 -0.62 -5.56 -16.00
CA GLN A 69 -1.72 -4.67 -16.39
C GLN A 69 -2.71 -4.55 -15.24
N LEU A 70 -3.17 -3.33 -14.97
CA LEU A 70 -4.15 -3.10 -13.91
C LEU A 70 -5.50 -3.71 -14.35
N ILE A 71 -6.03 -4.64 -13.53
CA ILE A 71 -7.30 -5.30 -13.81
C ILE A 71 -8.40 -4.91 -12.85
N LYS A 72 -8.05 -4.36 -11.68
CA LYS A 72 -9.04 -3.94 -10.70
C LYS A 72 -8.44 -2.91 -9.76
N LYS A 73 -9.24 -1.91 -9.40
CA LYS A 73 -8.88 -0.92 -8.39
C LYS A 73 -10.07 -0.74 -7.46
N THR A 74 -9.82 -0.71 -6.15
CA THR A 74 -10.83 -0.37 -5.16
C THR A 74 -10.39 0.85 -4.37
N TYR A 75 -11.37 1.57 -3.84
CA TYR A 75 -11.11 2.73 -3.02
C TYR A 75 -12.15 2.84 -1.92
N SER A 76 -11.72 3.18 -0.71
CA SER A 76 -12.62 3.45 0.40
C SER A 76 -12.02 4.50 1.30
N ILE A 77 -12.89 5.24 1.99
CA ILE A 77 -12.47 6.18 3.02
C ILE A 77 -13.55 6.21 4.10
N TYR A 78 -13.15 6.04 5.35
CA TYR A 78 -14.04 5.92 6.49
C TYR A 78 -13.53 6.72 7.68
N ASP A 79 -14.44 7.07 8.58
CA ASP A 79 -14.05 7.64 9.87
C ASP A 79 -13.81 6.51 10.89
N SER A 80 -13.54 6.88 12.14
CA SER A 80 -13.23 5.90 13.20
C SER A 80 -14.43 5.05 13.60
N ASN A 81 -15.64 5.41 13.18
CA ASN A 81 -16.86 4.66 13.43
C ASN A 81 -17.27 3.82 12.22
N ASN A 82 -16.40 3.68 11.22
CA ASN A 82 -16.66 2.98 9.97
C ASN A 82 -17.75 3.63 9.13
N THR A 83 -17.97 4.93 9.31
CA THR A 83 -18.92 5.68 8.49
C THR A 83 -18.18 6.14 7.22
N PRO A 84 -18.72 5.83 6.03
CA PRO A 84 -18.09 6.28 4.80
C PRO A 84 -18.02 7.80 4.71
N LEU A 85 -16.90 8.31 4.23
CA LEU A 85 -16.67 9.74 4.04
C LEU A 85 -16.70 10.08 2.55
N ASP A 86 -17.01 11.34 2.23
CA ASP A 86 -17.01 11.81 0.86
C ASP A 86 -15.60 12.27 0.50
N TYR A 87 -15.01 11.67 -0.52
CA TYR A 87 -13.67 12.01 -0.99
C TYR A 87 -13.55 13.52 -1.25
N ASP A 88 -14.55 14.11 -1.92
CA ASP A 88 -14.50 15.52 -2.30
C ASP A 88 -14.65 16.47 -1.11
N ALA A 89 -15.24 15.99 -0.02
CA ALA A 89 -15.41 16.78 1.20
C ALA A 89 -14.20 16.68 2.11
N CYS A 90 -13.34 15.69 1.88
CA CYS A 90 -12.19 15.45 2.75
C CYS A 90 -10.97 16.16 2.19
N TRP A 91 -10.55 17.21 2.88
CA TRP A 91 -9.34 17.91 2.56
C TRP A 91 -8.18 17.21 3.28
N MET A 92 -7.32 16.56 2.51
CA MET A 92 -6.17 15.82 3.03
C MET A 92 -4.98 16.04 2.11
N GLU A 93 -3.81 16.29 2.69
CA GLU A 93 -2.59 16.29 1.92
C GLU A 93 -2.16 14.83 1.71
N ARG A 94 -1.84 14.50 0.48
CA ARG A 94 -1.37 13.16 0.14
C ARG A 94 0.00 13.23 -0.49
N GLU A 95 0.90 12.41 -0.01
CA GLU A 95 2.23 12.34 -0.58
C GLU A 95 2.25 11.45 -1.82
N ALA A 96 3.13 11.79 -2.75
CA ALA A 96 3.35 10.97 -3.92
C ALA A 96 3.95 9.62 -3.49
N TYR A 97 3.64 8.58 -4.23
CA TYR A 97 4.16 7.25 -3.94
C TYR A 97 4.39 6.49 -5.23
N GLU A 98 5.24 5.47 -5.15
CA GLU A 98 5.55 4.59 -6.26
C GLU A 98 5.11 3.18 -5.94
N LYS A 99 4.52 2.51 -6.92
CA LYS A 99 4.09 1.13 -6.74
C LYS A 99 5.25 0.15 -6.90
N TYR A 100 6.21 0.47 -7.77
CA TYR A 100 7.34 -0.40 -8.14
C TYR A 100 6.84 -1.68 -8.79
N SER A 101 6.76 -1.68 -10.10
CA SER A 101 6.17 -2.76 -10.90
C SER A 101 6.91 -4.08 -10.78
N THR A 102 8.19 -4.05 -10.39
CA THR A 102 8.98 -5.26 -10.16
C THR A 102 9.66 -5.19 -8.81
N PHE A 103 9.95 -6.37 -8.25
CA PHE A 103 10.67 -6.45 -6.98
C PHE A 103 12.05 -5.80 -7.09
N GLN A 104 12.70 -5.94 -8.24
CA GLN A 104 14.01 -5.33 -8.47
C GLN A 104 13.95 -3.81 -8.37
N GLU A 105 12.91 -3.19 -8.93
CA GLU A 105 12.73 -1.74 -8.81
C GLU A 105 12.56 -1.33 -7.36
N PHE A 106 11.77 -2.09 -6.59
CA PHE A 106 11.57 -1.80 -5.18
C PHE A 106 12.89 -1.84 -4.42
N ILE A 107 13.68 -2.89 -4.61
CA ILE A 107 14.97 -3.06 -3.92
C ILE A 107 15.94 -1.95 -4.32
N GLN A 108 15.93 -1.55 -5.58
CA GLN A 108 16.84 -0.52 -6.09
C GLN A 108 16.62 0.82 -5.40
N HIS A 109 15.36 1.17 -5.11
CA HIS A 109 15.01 2.43 -4.47
C HIS A 109 14.86 2.33 -2.95
N ASN A 110 14.76 1.12 -2.43
CA ASN A 110 14.58 0.86 -1.01
C ASN A 110 15.50 -0.27 -0.56
N PRO A 111 16.82 -0.02 -0.50
CA PRO A 111 17.75 -1.07 -0.12
C PRO A 111 17.40 -1.66 1.24
N ILE A 112 17.32 -2.98 1.30
CA ILE A 112 16.99 -3.70 2.53
C ILE A 112 18.31 -4.10 3.19
N PRO A 113 18.56 -3.69 4.44
CA PRO A 113 19.76 -4.12 5.15
C PRO A 113 19.77 -5.64 5.30
N ILE A 114 20.92 -6.24 5.03
CA ILE A 114 21.10 -7.67 5.23
C ILE A 114 21.56 -7.87 6.66
N VAL A 115 20.77 -8.63 7.41
CA VAL A 115 21.10 -8.97 8.79
C VAL A 115 21.49 -10.43 8.81
N GLU A 116 22.69 -10.71 9.25
CA GLU A 116 23.20 -12.06 9.28
C GLU A 116 23.37 -12.56 10.70
#